data_15271b373fb4a40937dcb966b2ec10a5
#
_entry.id   15271b373fb4a40937dcb966b2ec10a5
#
_cell.length_a   1.000
_cell.length_b   1.000
_cell.length_c   1.000
_cell.angle_alpha   90.00
_cell.angle_beta   90.00
_cell.angle_gamma   90.00
#
_symmetry.space_group_name_H-M   'P 1'
#
loop_
_entity.id
_entity.type
_entity.pdbx_description
1 polymer ?
#
loop_
_entity_poly.entity_id
_entity_poly.type
_entity_poly.pdbx_seq_one_letter_code
_entity_poly.pdbx_strand_id
1 'polypeptide(L)'
;MKGIRGIILGVMIVSSIATSVILVSSKSQISFAVSPDIQTFMNMTEEQRVQEANNMTQEQKQAVMDKFSRQNSTVNENMSATMTNNSNSLMGNFVGAGDGFHNVEGVAKVLTLSDGKTFLRLENLKATNGPDLYIYLSTSKDASDIVNLGRLKGNIGNQNYEIPAETDLSKYNTVLVWCKAFSTLFGSAKLSSQ
;
A
#
# COMPACT_ATOMS: atom_id res chain seq x y z
N MET A 1 -19.23 7.74 105.43
CA MET A 1 -17.96 6.97 105.62
C MET A 1 -17.46 6.58 104.23
N LYS A 2 -16.28 7.08 103.91
CA LYS A 2 -15.30 6.74 102.85
C LYS A 2 -15.81 6.40 101.48
N GLY A 3 -15.78 7.39 100.58
CA GLY A 3 -15.84 7.24 99.13
C GLY A 3 -14.47 6.91 98.57
N ILE A 4 -14.44 6.06 97.60
CA ILE A 4 -13.26 5.74 96.79
C ILE A 4 -13.42 6.42 95.41
N ARG A 5 -12.51 7.34 95.14
CA ARG A 5 -12.39 8.03 93.84
C ARG A 5 -11.78 7.07 92.86
N GLY A 6 -12.52 6.65 91.87
CA GLY A 6 -11.93 5.93 90.68
C GLY A 6 -11.44 6.92 89.67
N ILE A 7 -10.16 6.84 89.37
CA ILE A 7 -9.48 7.60 88.29
C ILE A 7 -9.75 6.84 86.99
N ILE A 8 -10.48 7.47 86.10
CA ILE A 8 -10.65 6.94 84.73
C ILE A 8 -9.48 7.43 83.90
N LEU A 9 -8.59 6.52 83.56
CA LEU A 9 -7.49 6.75 82.60
C LEU A 9 -8.05 6.71 81.21
N GLY A 10 -8.15 7.85 80.57
CA GLY A 10 -8.57 7.93 79.17
C GLY A 10 -7.42 7.47 78.22
N VAL A 11 -7.63 6.36 77.60
CA VAL A 11 -6.72 5.91 76.53
C VAL A 11 -7.08 6.66 75.25
N MET A 12 -6.21 7.60 74.80
CA MET A 12 -6.28 8.21 73.48
C MET A 12 -5.79 7.22 72.51
N ILE A 13 -6.67 6.67 71.69
CA ILE A 13 -6.26 5.89 70.48
C ILE A 13 -6.00 6.90 69.42
N VAL A 14 -4.72 7.13 69.13
CA VAL A 14 -4.27 7.87 67.93
C VAL A 14 -4.39 6.95 66.74
N SER A 15 -5.47 7.12 65.97
CA SER A 15 -5.68 6.46 64.71
C SER A 15 -4.78 7.13 63.67
N SER A 16 -3.62 6.53 63.37
CA SER A 16 -2.79 6.93 62.27
C SER A 16 -3.43 6.42 60.96
N ILE A 17 -4.08 7.32 60.24
CA ILE A 17 -4.54 7.07 58.88
C ILE A 17 -3.29 7.06 57.98
N ALA A 18 -2.80 5.86 57.66
CA ALA A 18 -1.79 5.69 56.61
C ALA A 18 -2.46 5.93 55.26
N THR A 19 -2.31 7.11 54.71
CA THR A 19 -2.65 7.40 53.31
C THR A 19 -1.68 6.65 52.42
N SER A 20 -2.09 5.45 51.98
CA SER A 20 -1.43 4.73 50.93
C SER A 20 -1.60 5.51 49.63
N VAL A 21 -0.56 6.25 49.22
CA VAL A 21 -0.48 6.80 47.89
C VAL A 21 -0.27 5.63 46.93
N ILE A 22 -1.37 5.19 46.31
CA ILE A 22 -1.29 4.25 45.20
C ILE A 22 -0.71 5.04 44.01
N LEU A 23 0.60 4.92 43.78
CA LEU A 23 1.24 5.28 42.54
C LEU A 23 0.67 4.36 41.48
N VAL A 24 -0.40 4.80 40.80
CA VAL A 24 -0.85 4.21 39.55
C VAL A 24 0.21 4.56 38.55
N SER A 25 1.21 3.67 38.39
CA SER A 25 2.10 3.66 37.26
C SER A 25 1.25 3.37 36.05
N SER A 26 0.84 4.43 35.33
CA SER A 26 0.28 4.31 33.99
C SER A 26 1.39 3.79 33.08
N LYS A 27 1.62 2.48 33.06
CA LYS A 27 2.24 1.83 31.92
C LYS A 27 1.30 2.15 30.76
N SER A 28 1.67 3.13 29.95
CA SER A 28 1.09 3.29 28.63
C SER A 28 1.22 1.92 27.96
N GLN A 29 0.13 1.21 27.92
CA GLN A 29 -0.02 0.02 27.08
C GLN A 29 0.15 0.57 25.67
N ILE A 30 1.37 0.50 25.14
CA ILE A 30 1.59 0.64 23.72
C ILE A 30 0.87 -0.57 23.14
N SER A 31 -0.40 -0.38 22.81
CA SER A 31 -1.14 -1.30 21.99
C SER A 31 -0.42 -1.31 20.65
N PHE A 32 0.44 -2.27 20.45
CA PHE A 32 0.89 -2.62 19.10
C PHE A 32 -0.36 -3.08 18.38
N ALA A 33 -1.03 -2.17 17.69
CA ALA A 33 -2.06 -2.54 16.75
C ALA A 33 -1.42 -3.54 15.80
N VAL A 34 -1.82 -4.80 15.91
CA VAL A 34 -1.32 -5.86 15.05
C VAL A 34 -1.68 -5.47 13.62
N SER A 35 -0.69 -5.33 12.75
CA SER A 35 -0.96 -5.12 11.33
C SER A 35 -1.92 -6.22 10.85
N PRO A 36 -2.94 -5.90 10.06
CA PRO A 36 -3.86 -6.91 9.55
C PRO A 36 -3.04 -8.00 8.84
N ASP A 37 -3.47 -9.24 8.97
CA ASP A 37 -2.86 -10.29 8.17
C ASP A 37 -3.15 -10.06 6.68
N ILE A 38 -2.31 -10.63 5.82
CA ILE A 38 -2.39 -10.42 4.36
C ILE A 38 -3.79 -10.76 3.83
N GLN A 39 -4.37 -11.86 4.28
CA GLN A 39 -5.67 -12.31 3.78
C GLN A 39 -6.80 -11.35 4.17
N THR A 40 -6.78 -10.87 5.39
CA THR A 40 -7.72 -9.85 5.87
C THR A 40 -7.59 -8.58 5.04
N PHE A 41 -6.37 -8.08 4.81
CA PHE A 41 -6.15 -6.88 4.00
C PHE A 41 -6.61 -7.07 2.54
N MET A 42 -6.37 -8.24 1.95
CA MET A 42 -6.79 -8.56 0.58
C MET A 42 -8.31 -8.66 0.41
N ASN A 43 -9.03 -9.07 1.45
CA ASN A 43 -10.49 -9.19 1.44
C ASN A 43 -11.21 -7.85 1.65
N MET A 44 -10.50 -6.78 2.02
CA MET A 44 -11.05 -5.44 2.14
C MET A 44 -11.43 -4.86 0.79
N THR A 45 -12.43 -3.96 0.76
CA THR A 45 -12.67 -3.11 -0.41
C THR A 45 -11.50 -2.15 -0.61
N GLU A 46 -11.44 -1.51 -1.77
CA GLU A 46 -10.41 -0.52 -2.07
C GLU A 46 -10.40 0.63 -1.05
N GLU A 47 -11.60 1.14 -0.73
CA GLU A 47 -11.77 2.22 0.24
C GLU A 47 -11.33 1.79 1.64
N GLN A 48 -11.67 0.56 2.04
CA GLN A 48 -11.26 0.01 3.33
C GLN A 48 -9.74 -0.13 3.43
N ARG A 49 -9.06 -0.58 2.35
CA ARG A 49 -7.59 -0.65 2.33
C ARG A 49 -6.93 0.71 2.48
N VAL A 50 -7.46 1.74 1.80
CA VAL A 50 -6.97 3.12 1.94
C VAL A 50 -7.18 3.65 3.36
N GLN A 51 -8.36 3.44 3.93
CA GLN A 51 -8.66 3.86 5.30
C GLN A 51 -7.77 3.15 6.33
N GLU A 52 -7.63 1.83 6.20
CA GLU A 52 -6.75 1.04 7.07
C GLU A 52 -5.31 1.53 6.98
N ALA A 53 -4.80 1.74 5.77
CA ALA A 53 -3.46 2.26 5.54
C ALA A 53 -3.24 3.66 6.15
N ASN A 54 -4.25 4.53 6.13
CA ASN A 54 -4.17 5.86 6.75
C ASN A 54 -4.07 5.80 8.28
N ASN A 55 -4.61 4.74 8.90
CA ASN A 55 -4.55 4.52 10.33
C ASN A 55 -3.25 3.82 10.79
N MET A 56 -2.46 3.28 9.85
CA MET A 56 -1.20 2.59 10.15
C MET A 56 -0.06 3.56 10.44
N THR A 57 0.80 3.20 11.39
CA THR A 57 2.11 3.83 11.56
C THR A 57 3.04 3.45 10.40
N GLN A 58 4.17 4.15 10.25
CA GLN A 58 5.14 3.81 9.21
C GLN A 58 5.72 2.40 9.39
N GLU A 59 5.97 1.99 10.64
CA GLU A 59 6.45 0.65 10.97
C GLU A 59 5.44 -0.43 10.58
N GLN A 60 4.14 -0.18 10.80
CA GLN A 60 3.06 -1.08 10.38
C GLN A 60 2.96 -1.19 8.86
N LYS A 61 3.03 -0.06 8.14
CA LYS A 61 3.07 -0.04 6.67
C LYS A 61 4.24 -0.86 6.15
N GLN A 62 5.44 -0.64 6.71
CA GLN A 62 6.62 -1.39 6.33
C GLN A 62 6.46 -2.89 6.60
N ALA A 63 5.92 -3.28 7.74
CA ALA A 63 5.67 -4.68 8.07
C ALA A 63 4.68 -5.36 7.10
N VAL A 64 3.64 -4.64 6.66
CA VAL A 64 2.72 -5.11 5.62
C VAL A 64 3.46 -5.26 4.29
N MET A 65 4.23 -4.24 3.88
CA MET A 65 5.01 -4.28 2.65
C MET A 65 6.00 -5.45 2.63
N ASP A 66 6.73 -5.68 3.71
CA ASP A 66 7.69 -6.79 3.83
C ASP A 66 7.03 -8.15 3.65
N LYS A 67 5.80 -8.32 4.16
CA LYS A 67 5.03 -9.56 3.97
C LYS A 67 4.65 -9.78 2.51
N PHE A 68 4.17 -8.72 1.82
CA PHE A 68 3.76 -8.79 0.42
C PHE A 68 4.96 -8.97 -0.52
N SER A 69 6.07 -8.27 -0.27
CA SER A 69 7.26 -8.34 -1.12
C SER A 69 7.85 -9.75 -1.27
N ARG A 70 7.58 -10.64 -0.32
CA ARG A 70 8.02 -12.05 -0.32
C ARG A 70 7.11 -12.97 -1.13
N GLN A 71 5.96 -12.47 -1.60
CA GLN A 71 5.00 -13.26 -2.37
C GLN A 71 5.15 -12.97 -3.85
N ASN A 72 5.10 -14.01 -4.66
CA ASN A 72 5.11 -13.87 -6.11
C ASN A 72 3.80 -14.39 -6.69
N SER A 73 3.26 -13.64 -7.63
CA SER A 73 2.13 -14.02 -8.44
C SER A 73 2.51 -13.83 -9.91
N THR A 74 2.55 -14.93 -10.66
CA THR A 74 2.94 -14.92 -12.08
C THR A 74 1.70 -14.95 -12.96
N VAL A 75 1.61 -14.01 -13.89
CA VAL A 75 0.56 -13.95 -14.90
C VAL A 75 1.22 -13.80 -16.27
N ASN A 76 0.92 -14.74 -17.20
CA ASN A 76 1.38 -14.67 -18.57
C ASN A 76 0.17 -14.69 -19.52
N GLU A 77 -0.25 -13.52 -19.95
CA GLU A 77 -1.30 -13.35 -20.93
C GLU A 77 -0.70 -13.31 -22.34
N ASN A 78 -1.30 -14.07 -23.25
CA ASN A 78 -0.95 -14.00 -24.67
C ASN A 78 -1.74 -12.86 -25.33
N MET A 79 -1.12 -12.25 -26.35
CA MET A 79 -1.81 -11.32 -27.24
C MET A 79 -2.05 -12.06 -28.56
N SER A 80 -3.25 -12.68 -28.69
CA SER A 80 -3.57 -13.50 -29.89
C SER A 80 -4.23 -12.70 -31.01
N ALA A 81 -4.47 -11.40 -30.82
CA ALA A 81 -5.13 -10.56 -31.80
C ALA A 81 -4.14 -10.05 -32.86
N THR A 82 -4.64 -9.90 -34.10
CA THR A 82 -3.86 -9.30 -35.18
C THR A 82 -3.56 -7.85 -34.85
N MET A 83 -2.27 -7.53 -34.73
CA MET A 83 -1.81 -6.17 -34.49
C MET A 83 -1.81 -5.38 -35.80
N THR A 84 -2.15 -4.10 -35.74
CA THR A 84 -1.85 -3.20 -36.84
C THR A 84 -0.35 -2.96 -36.85
N ASN A 85 0.28 -3.04 -38.03
CA ASN A 85 1.69 -2.66 -38.24
C ASN A 85 1.83 -1.12 -38.11
N ASN A 86 1.64 -0.58 -36.93
CA ASN A 86 1.90 0.83 -36.69
C ASN A 86 3.40 1.02 -36.42
N SER A 87 4.08 1.69 -37.33
CA SER A 87 5.50 2.09 -37.25
C SER A 87 5.81 3.05 -36.08
N ASN A 88 4.80 3.51 -35.34
CA ASN A 88 4.92 4.45 -34.22
C ASN A 88 4.40 3.82 -32.92
N SER A 89 4.88 2.63 -32.55
CA SER A 89 4.52 2.06 -31.25
C SER A 89 5.22 2.81 -30.12
N LEU A 90 4.43 3.30 -29.16
CA LEU A 90 4.98 3.89 -27.94
C LEU A 90 5.49 2.78 -27.02
N MET A 91 6.70 2.93 -26.50
CA MET A 91 7.25 1.99 -25.53
C MET A 91 8.16 2.68 -24.51
N GLY A 92 8.38 2.02 -23.38
CA GLY A 92 9.29 2.47 -22.33
C GLY A 92 9.76 1.33 -21.44
N ASN A 93 11.00 1.43 -20.96
CA ASN A 93 11.53 0.52 -19.97
C ASN A 93 11.13 0.97 -18.57
N PHE A 94 10.76 0.02 -17.72
CA PHE A 94 10.50 0.32 -16.32
C PHE A 94 11.80 0.62 -15.57
N VAL A 95 11.68 1.58 -14.66
CA VAL A 95 12.70 1.94 -13.67
C VAL A 95 12.02 1.96 -12.31
N GLY A 96 12.62 1.34 -11.31
CA GLY A 96 12.13 1.32 -9.94
C GLY A 96 12.05 2.72 -9.32
N ALA A 97 11.43 2.83 -8.16
CA ALA A 97 11.22 4.10 -7.47
C ALA A 97 12.53 4.79 -7.02
N GLY A 98 13.61 4.03 -6.88
CA GLY A 98 14.93 4.57 -6.47
C GLY A 98 15.10 4.70 -4.95
N ASP A 99 14.22 4.12 -4.16
CA ASP A 99 14.25 4.13 -2.70
C ASP A 99 14.96 2.91 -2.08
N GLY A 100 15.50 2.04 -2.91
CA GLY A 100 16.22 0.83 -2.50
C GLY A 100 15.33 -0.35 -2.11
N PHE A 101 14.01 -0.19 -2.10
CA PHE A 101 13.05 -1.24 -1.76
C PHE A 101 12.08 -1.54 -2.92
N HIS A 102 11.45 -0.51 -3.49
CA HIS A 102 10.48 -0.67 -4.57
C HIS A 102 11.19 -0.72 -5.92
N ASN A 103 11.09 -1.86 -6.58
CA ASN A 103 11.69 -2.07 -7.89
C ASN A 103 10.67 -2.60 -8.90
N VAL A 104 10.80 -2.14 -10.15
CA VAL A 104 10.05 -2.65 -11.29
C VAL A 104 10.99 -2.73 -12.49
N GLU A 105 10.99 -3.89 -13.14
CA GLU A 105 11.74 -4.17 -14.37
C GLU A 105 10.76 -4.65 -15.44
N GLY A 106 11.18 -4.56 -16.69
CA GLY A 106 10.39 -4.97 -17.86
C GLY A 106 10.11 -3.82 -18.81
N VAL A 107 9.22 -4.06 -19.75
CA VAL A 107 8.89 -3.11 -20.83
C VAL A 107 7.39 -2.86 -20.87
N ALA A 108 7.01 -1.61 -21.01
CA ALA A 108 5.64 -1.19 -21.32
C ALA A 108 5.56 -0.85 -22.81
N LYS A 109 4.56 -1.39 -23.52
CA LYS A 109 4.30 -1.13 -24.94
C LYS A 109 2.83 -0.78 -25.16
N VAL A 110 2.57 0.18 -26.02
CA VAL A 110 1.21 0.48 -26.48
C VAL A 110 0.98 -0.28 -27.79
N LEU A 111 -0.07 -1.10 -27.82
CA LEU A 111 -0.42 -1.93 -28.97
C LEU A 111 -1.85 -1.57 -29.41
N THR A 112 -2.03 -1.28 -30.71
CA THR A 112 -3.34 -1.08 -31.31
C THR A 112 -3.70 -2.30 -32.15
N LEU A 113 -4.90 -2.85 -31.90
CA LEU A 113 -5.41 -4.00 -32.62
C LEU A 113 -6.14 -3.56 -33.91
N SER A 114 -6.38 -4.52 -34.81
CA SER A 114 -7.09 -4.26 -36.07
C SER A 114 -8.54 -3.80 -35.89
N ASP A 115 -9.15 -4.06 -34.73
CA ASP A 115 -10.49 -3.59 -34.34
C ASP A 115 -10.48 -2.16 -33.75
N GLY A 116 -9.33 -1.52 -33.68
CA GLY A 116 -9.13 -0.17 -33.14
C GLY A 116 -8.92 -0.08 -31.64
N LYS A 117 -9.03 -1.17 -30.91
CA LYS A 117 -8.75 -1.18 -29.46
C LYS A 117 -7.28 -1.00 -29.20
N THR A 118 -6.97 -0.26 -28.15
CA THR A 118 -5.61 0.01 -27.72
C THR A 118 -5.34 -0.63 -26.36
N PHE A 119 -4.17 -1.25 -26.22
CA PHE A 119 -3.75 -1.93 -25.01
C PHE A 119 -2.38 -1.45 -24.57
N LEU A 120 -2.21 -1.36 -23.26
CA LEU A 120 -0.91 -1.35 -22.63
C LEU A 120 -0.48 -2.79 -22.39
N ARG A 121 0.59 -3.21 -23.04
CA ARG A 121 1.25 -4.51 -22.87
C ARG A 121 2.44 -4.33 -21.94
N LEU A 122 2.46 -5.07 -20.84
CA LEU A 122 3.65 -5.22 -19.99
C LEU A 122 4.34 -6.51 -20.36
N GLU A 123 5.63 -6.44 -20.69
CA GLU A 123 6.45 -7.60 -21.07
C GLU A 123 7.60 -7.79 -20.10
N ASN A 124 7.84 -9.04 -19.73
CA ASN A 124 8.88 -9.44 -18.79
C ASN A 124 8.82 -8.62 -17.48
N LEU A 125 7.60 -8.27 -17.06
CA LEU A 125 7.42 -7.53 -15.83
C LEU A 125 7.96 -8.33 -14.66
N LYS A 126 8.74 -7.68 -13.82
CA LYS A 126 9.15 -8.16 -12.50
C LYS A 126 9.11 -6.98 -11.54
N ALA A 127 8.17 -6.99 -10.62
CA ALA A 127 7.98 -5.94 -9.64
C ALA A 127 8.13 -6.47 -8.21
N THR A 128 8.63 -5.65 -7.30
CA THR A 128 8.39 -5.87 -5.88
C THR A 128 6.90 -5.99 -5.67
N ASN A 129 6.42 -7.01 -4.96
CA ASN A 129 4.99 -7.14 -4.73
C ASN A 129 4.54 -6.20 -3.59
N GLY A 130 3.29 -5.78 -3.64
CA GLY A 130 2.69 -4.87 -2.68
C GLY A 130 1.20 -5.16 -2.46
N PRO A 131 0.62 -4.59 -1.40
CA PRO A 131 -0.73 -4.98 -0.96
C PRO A 131 -1.86 -4.49 -1.87
N ASP A 132 -1.63 -3.44 -2.68
CA ASP A 132 -2.69 -2.80 -3.45
C ASP A 132 -2.14 -2.14 -4.72
N LEU A 133 -1.48 -2.93 -5.58
CA LEU A 133 -0.81 -2.44 -6.78
C LEU A 133 -1.79 -2.23 -7.93
N TYR A 134 -1.64 -1.11 -8.62
CA TYR A 134 -2.39 -0.69 -9.80
C TYR A 134 -1.46 -0.27 -10.93
N ILE A 135 -1.98 -0.35 -12.14
CA ILE A 135 -1.35 0.20 -13.33
C ILE A 135 -2.08 1.48 -13.72
N TYR A 136 -1.34 2.58 -13.76
CA TYR A 136 -1.84 3.88 -14.18
C TYR A 136 -1.09 4.37 -15.41
N LEU A 137 -1.79 5.08 -16.29
CA LEU A 137 -1.18 6.05 -17.20
C LEU A 137 -1.25 7.41 -16.51
N SER A 138 -0.17 8.16 -16.52
CA SER A 138 -0.07 9.40 -15.76
C SER A 138 0.67 10.47 -16.54
N THR A 139 0.43 11.72 -16.15
CA THR A 139 1.19 12.88 -16.64
C THR A 139 2.54 13.01 -15.94
N SER A 140 2.66 12.47 -14.72
CA SER A 140 3.83 12.58 -13.83
C SER A 140 4.02 11.33 -12.98
N LYS A 141 5.06 11.31 -12.13
CA LYS A 141 5.36 10.15 -11.25
C LYS A 141 4.63 10.20 -9.90
N ASP A 142 3.92 11.28 -9.59
CA ASP A 142 3.24 11.49 -8.31
C ASP A 142 1.78 11.02 -8.29
N ALA A 143 1.29 10.49 -9.42
CA ALA A 143 -0.07 10.01 -9.62
C ALA A 143 -1.16 11.07 -9.35
N SER A 144 -0.86 12.37 -9.55
CA SER A 144 -1.81 13.48 -9.35
C SER A 144 -2.87 13.58 -10.45
N ASP A 145 -2.54 13.16 -11.68
CA ASP A 145 -3.45 13.14 -12.83
C ASP A 145 -3.24 11.83 -13.60
N ILE A 146 -4.22 10.91 -13.50
CA ILE A 146 -4.09 9.53 -13.94
C ILE A 146 -5.28 9.03 -14.75
N VAL A 147 -5.00 8.03 -15.59
CA VAL A 147 -5.98 7.08 -16.11
C VAL A 147 -5.70 5.73 -15.45
N ASN A 148 -6.65 5.25 -14.66
CA ASN A 148 -6.52 3.99 -13.94
C ASN A 148 -6.85 2.82 -14.89
N LEU A 149 -5.88 1.96 -15.18
CA LEU A 149 -6.07 0.78 -16.05
C LEU A 149 -6.44 -0.49 -15.25
N GLY A 150 -6.50 -0.41 -13.93
CA GLY A 150 -6.89 -1.51 -13.06
C GLY A 150 -5.76 -2.03 -12.18
N ARG A 151 -6.09 -3.05 -11.37
CA ARG A 151 -5.13 -3.70 -10.46
C ARG A 151 -4.07 -4.46 -11.24
N LEU A 152 -2.85 -4.48 -10.68
CA LEU A 152 -1.79 -5.35 -11.16
C LEU A 152 -2.23 -6.82 -11.00
N LYS A 153 -2.26 -7.57 -12.09
CA LYS A 153 -2.76 -8.95 -12.12
C LYS A 153 -1.78 -9.94 -11.49
N GLY A 154 -0.50 -9.66 -11.60
CA GLY A 154 0.59 -10.39 -10.95
C GLY A 154 1.87 -9.57 -10.98
N ASN A 155 2.75 -9.78 -10.02
CA ASN A 155 4.01 -9.02 -9.96
C ASN A 155 5.10 -9.56 -10.90
N ILE A 156 4.84 -10.67 -11.60
CA ILE A 156 5.75 -11.30 -12.58
C ILE A 156 4.99 -11.66 -13.84
N GLY A 157 5.60 -11.43 -15.01
CA GLY A 157 5.18 -11.99 -16.29
C GLY A 157 4.65 -10.96 -17.29
N ASN A 158 3.80 -11.42 -18.22
CA ASN A 158 3.29 -10.61 -19.31
C ASN A 158 1.80 -10.34 -19.12
N GLN A 159 1.40 -9.07 -19.21
CA GLN A 159 0.03 -8.66 -18.89
C GLN A 159 -0.46 -7.61 -19.88
N ASN A 160 -1.79 -7.57 -20.10
CA ASN A 160 -2.42 -6.63 -21.02
C ASN A 160 -3.48 -5.83 -20.26
N TYR A 161 -3.54 -4.54 -20.50
CA TYR A 161 -4.52 -3.62 -19.94
C TYR A 161 -5.16 -2.83 -21.07
N GLU A 162 -6.46 -2.86 -21.20
CA GLU A 162 -7.16 -2.04 -22.20
C GLU A 162 -7.03 -0.56 -21.82
N ILE A 163 -6.64 0.25 -22.79
CA ILE A 163 -6.56 1.71 -22.65
C ILE A 163 -7.91 2.27 -23.14
N PRO A 164 -8.62 3.06 -22.31
CA PRO A 164 -9.85 3.72 -22.74
C PRO A 164 -9.63 4.54 -24.02
N ALA A 165 -10.57 4.45 -24.96
CA ALA A 165 -10.41 5.04 -26.29
C ALA A 165 -10.12 6.56 -26.29
N GLU A 166 -10.67 7.29 -25.30
CA GLU A 166 -10.51 8.74 -25.18
C GLU A 166 -9.18 9.15 -24.48
N THR A 167 -8.27 8.19 -24.24
CA THR A 167 -7.02 8.48 -23.54
C THR A 167 -6.03 9.21 -24.44
N ASP A 168 -5.67 10.43 -24.09
CA ASP A 168 -4.59 11.18 -24.75
C ASP A 168 -3.21 10.67 -24.31
N LEU A 169 -2.61 9.79 -25.11
CA LEU A 169 -1.28 9.21 -24.84
C LEU A 169 -0.14 10.22 -24.99
N SER A 170 -0.37 11.38 -25.61
CA SER A 170 0.63 12.45 -25.63
C SER A 170 0.75 13.13 -24.25
N LYS A 171 -0.35 13.19 -23.54
CA LYS A 171 -0.47 13.71 -22.18
C LYS A 171 -0.13 12.64 -21.13
N TYR A 172 -0.82 11.50 -21.17
CA TYR A 172 -0.69 10.39 -20.23
C TYR A 172 0.38 9.39 -20.70
N ASN A 173 1.63 9.82 -20.75
CA ASN A 173 2.74 9.07 -21.37
C ASN A 173 3.69 8.43 -20.34
N THR A 174 3.30 8.35 -19.08
CA THR A 174 4.07 7.69 -18.03
C THR A 174 3.26 6.56 -17.43
N VAL A 175 3.73 5.33 -17.57
CA VAL A 175 3.15 4.16 -16.92
C VAL A 175 3.65 4.10 -15.48
N LEU A 176 2.75 3.94 -14.52
CA LEU A 176 3.11 3.76 -13.12
C LEU A 176 2.67 2.38 -12.63
N VAL A 177 3.53 1.73 -11.85
CA VAL A 177 3.15 0.69 -10.90
C VAL A 177 3.02 1.37 -9.55
N TRP A 178 1.79 1.49 -9.05
CA TRP A 178 1.42 2.33 -7.92
C TRP A 178 0.70 1.55 -6.85
N CYS A 179 1.13 1.66 -5.60
CA CYS A 179 0.38 1.14 -4.46
C CYS A 179 -0.65 2.18 -4.01
N LYS A 180 -1.93 1.93 -4.30
CA LYS A 180 -3.01 2.88 -4.01
C LYS A 180 -3.21 3.08 -2.51
N ALA A 181 -3.26 1.99 -1.74
CA ALA A 181 -3.48 2.05 -0.30
C ALA A 181 -2.40 2.89 0.42
N PHE A 182 -1.15 2.77 0.01
CA PHE A 182 -0.03 3.47 0.66
C PHE A 182 0.43 4.73 -0.08
N SER A 183 -0.24 5.08 -1.18
CA SER A 183 0.11 6.22 -2.04
C SER A 183 1.60 6.24 -2.41
N THR A 184 2.12 5.09 -2.87
CA THR A 184 3.56 4.87 -3.06
C THR A 184 3.87 4.39 -4.47
N LEU A 185 4.85 5.02 -5.11
CA LEU A 185 5.40 4.59 -6.39
C LEU A 185 6.29 3.36 -6.21
N PHE A 186 6.08 2.34 -7.05
CA PHE A 186 6.97 1.17 -7.14
C PHE A 186 7.93 1.28 -8.30
N GLY A 187 7.47 1.83 -9.39
CA GLY A 187 8.29 2.10 -10.56
C GLY A 187 7.48 2.73 -11.68
N SER A 188 8.18 3.23 -12.68
CA SER A 188 7.57 3.94 -13.81
C SER A 188 8.27 3.63 -15.12
N ALA A 189 7.53 3.71 -16.24
CA ALA A 189 8.07 3.67 -17.58
C ALA A 189 7.59 4.88 -18.38
N LYS A 190 8.50 5.67 -18.95
CA LYS A 190 8.17 6.77 -19.85
C LYS A 190 7.97 6.23 -21.24
N LEU A 191 6.77 6.39 -21.78
CA LEU A 191 6.45 6.00 -23.15
C LEU A 191 6.99 7.04 -24.15
N SER A 192 7.67 6.56 -25.18
CA SER A 192 8.16 7.35 -26.31
C SER A 192 8.06 6.54 -27.60
N SER A 193 7.97 7.22 -28.74
CA SER A 193 8.06 6.60 -30.06
C SER A 193 9.46 6.00 -30.28
N GLN A 194 9.49 4.87 -30.94
CA GLN A 194 10.74 4.18 -31.34
C GLN A 194 11.12 4.56 -32.77
#